data_ffdbb125999e6733ac5098caaad7a7c8
#
_entry.id   ffdbb125999e6733ac5098caaad7a7c8
#
_cell.length_a   1.000
_cell.length_b   1.000
_cell.length_c   1.000
_cell.angle_alpha   90.00
_cell.angle_beta   90.00
_cell.angle_gamma   90.00
#
_symmetry.space_group_name_H-M   'P 1'
#
loop_
_entity.id
_entity.type
_entity.pdbx_description
1 polymer ?
#
loop_
_entity_poly.entity_id
_entity_poly.type
_entity_poly.pdbx_seq_one_letter_code
_entity_poly.pdbx_strand_id
1 'polypeptide(L)'
;SPYRPEVYADQIKDAKPGFEIMQGVNINVTNDIEKGLIPIKQNLALYIGGMGAKSKNFHTDLMARMGFEAEAHQIQDLFLEGRRNEAIAAVPSQFADEISLVGPIERVRDRLDAWRDSPITSLMVSAGSREQLQQVAELVLD
;
A
#
# COMPACT_ATOMS: atom_id res chain seq x y z
N SER A 1 -5.73 3.53 0.47
CA SER A 1 -5.23 4.09 -0.81
C SER A 1 -5.86 5.45 -1.07
N PRO A 2 -5.11 6.46 -1.50
CA PRO A 2 -5.66 7.77 -1.86
C PRO A 2 -6.57 7.72 -3.10
N TYR A 3 -6.45 6.66 -3.89
CA TYR A 3 -7.27 6.46 -5.10
C TYR A 3 -8.61 5.79 -4.84
N ARG A 4 -8.90 5.37 -3.59
CA ARG A 4 -10.11 4.66 -3.18
C ARG A 4 -10.64 5.19 -1.85
N PRO A 5 -10.98 6.49 -1.76
CA PRO A 5 -11.42 7.11 -0.51
C PRO A 5 -12.72 6.51 0.00
N GLU A 6 -13.57 5.99 -0.88
CA GLU A 6 -14.85 5.35 -0.57
C GLU A 6 -14.72 4.14 0.36
N VAL A 7 -13.57 3.43 0.31
CA VAL A 7 -13.34 2.22 1.13
C VAL A 7 -13.41 2.52 2.63
N TYR A 8 -13.10 3.75 3.05
CA TYR A 8 -13.10 4.20 4.43
C TYR A 8 -14.08 5.35 4.72
N ALA A 9 -14.81 5.84 3.73
CA ALA A 9 -15.66 7.01 3.87
C ALA A 9 -16.64 6.88 5.05
N ASP A 10 -17.32 5.74 5.19
CA ASP A 10 -18.26 5.49 6.28
C ASP A 10 -17.61 5.44 7.66
N GLN A 11 -16.36 5.01 7.75
CA GLN A 11 -15.66 4.88 9.02
C GLN A 11 -15.16 6.22 9.56
N ILE A 12 -14.96 7.20 8.68
CA ILE A 12 -14.43 8.53 9.04
C ILE A 12 -15.45 9.65 8.93
N LYS A 13 -16.68 9.38 8.45
CA LYS A 13 -17.71 10.41 8.21
C LYS A 13 -18.09 11.22 9.46
N ASP A 14 -18.01 10.59 10.64
CA ASP A 14 -18.34 11.23 11.92
C ASP A 14 -17.09 11.69 12.69
N ALA A 15 -15.93 11.72 12.03
CA ALA A 15 -14.69 12.19 12.62
C ALA A 15 -14.79 13.68 13.02
N LYS A 16 -14.37 14.00 14.22
CA LYS A 16 -14.39 15.39 14.73
C LYS A 16 -13.37 16.24 13.98
N PRO A 17 -13.58 17.56 13.89
CA PRO A 17 -12.55 18.47 13.38
C PRO A 17 -11.21 18.25 14.11
N GLY A 18 -10.13 18.15 13.34
CA GLY A 18 -8.79 17.86 13.87
C GLY A 18 -8.48 16.39 14.13
N PHE A 19 -9.38 15.47 13.75
CA PHE A 19 -9.07 14.04 13.79
C PHE A 19 -7.97 13.71 12.79
N GLU A 20 -6.90 13.08 13.28
CA GLU A 20 -5.76 12.70 12.45
C GLU A 20 -5.96 11.30 11.84
N ILE A 21 -5.77 11.21 10.53
CA ILE A 21 -5.78 9.96 9.78
C ILE A 21 -4.36 9.71 9.29
N MET A 22 -3.68 8.78 9.94
CA MET A 22 -2.32 8.41 9.59
C MET A 22 -2.28 7.15 8.73
N GLN A 23 -1.55 7.23 7.61
CA GLN A 23 -1.33 6.10 6.71
C GLN A 23 0.16 5.77 6.59
N GLY A 24 0.50 4.49 6.77
CA GLY A 24 1.82 3.98 6.43
C GLY A 24 2.00 3.89 4.91
N VAL A 25 3.09 4.40 4.39
CA VAL A 25 3.44 4.31 2.97
C VAL A 25 4.90 3.90 2.79
N ASN A 26 5.12 2.91 1.93
CA ASN A 26 6.46 2.55 1.50
C ASN A 26 6.87 3.42 0.31
N ILE A 27 8.07 4.00 0.38
CA ILE A 27 8.66 4.78 -0.71
C ILE A 27 9.90 4.06 -1.21
N ASN A 28 10.00 3.92 -2.53
CA ASN A 28 11.16 3.34 -3.19
C ASN A 28 11.49 4.14 -4.45
N VAL A 29 12.48 5.02 -4.36
CA VAL A 29 12.96 5.79 -5.51
C VAL A 29 13.82 4.89 -6.39
N THR A 30 13.33 4.59 -7.58
CA THR A 30 13.96 3.66 -8.52
C THR A 30 13.50 3.92 -9.95
N ASN A 31 14.35 3.61 -10.94
CA ASN A 31 13.96 3.65 -12.35
C ASN A 31 13.27 2.35 -12.83
N ASP A 32 13.32 1.28 -12.03
CA ASP A 32 12.68 0.00 -12.33
C ASP A 32 11.51 -0.22 -11.36
N ILE A 33 10.33 0.20 -11.79
CA ILE A 33 9.10 0.15 -10.97
C ILE A 33 8.76 -1.28 -10.59
N GLU A 34 8.82 -2.22 -11.53
CA GLU A 34 8.44 -3.61 -11.26
C GLU A 34 9.35 -4.25 -10.21
N LYS A 35 10.66 -4.03 -10.30
CA LYS A 35 11.59 -4.47 -9.25
C LYS A 35 11.37 -3.74 -7.94
N GLY A 36 11.06 -2.45 -8.01
CA GLY A 36 10.76 -1.63 -6.83
C GLY A 36 9.52 -2.10 -6.07
N LEU A 37 8.54 -2.70 -6.75
CA LEU A 37 7.34 -3.26 -6.16
C LEU A 37 7.53 -4.64 -5.50
N ILE A 38 8.61 -5.36 -5.79
CA ILE A 38 8.82 -6.72 -5.27
C ILE A 38 8.77 -6.77 -3.73
N PRO A 39 9.50 -5.93 -2.97
CA PRO A 39 9.45 -5.95 -1.52
C PRO A 39 8.04 -5.66 -0.97
N ILE A 40 7.30 -4.81 -1.66
CA ILE A 40 5.91 -4.46 -1.31
C ILE A 40 5.00 -5.66 -1.52
N LYS A 41 5.09 -6.34 -2.66
CA LYS A 41 4.34 -7.56 -2.96
C LYS A 41 4.65 -8.69 -1.96
N GLN A 42 5.92 -8.83 -1.53
CA GLN A 42 6.33 -9.79 -0.51
C GLN A 42 5.63 -9.52 0.83
N ASN A 43 5.61 -8.27 1.25
CA ASN A 43 4.94 -7.84 2.48
C ASN A 43 3.42 -8.04 2.37
N LEU A 44 2.82 -7.63 1.26
CA LEU A 44 1.39 -7.81 1.01
C LEU A 44 0.97 -9.27 1.02
N ALA A 45 1.73 -10.16 0.36
CA ALA A 45 1.44 -11.60 0.36
C ALA A 45 1.47 -12.19 1.77
N LEU A 46 2.38 -11.73 2.64
CA LEU A 46 2.43 -12.13 4.05
C LEU A 46 1.18 -11.66 4.81
N TYR A 47 0.80 -10.38 4.68
CA TYR A 47 -0.34 -9.83 5.41
C TYR A 47 -1.68 -10.38 4.90
N ILE A 48 -1.87 -10.42 3.59
CA ILE A 48 -3.09 -10.92 2.95
C ILE A 48 -3.23 -12.43 3.14
N GLY A 49 -2.12 -13.17 3.00
CA GLY A 49 -2.12 -14.63 3.05
C GLY A 49 -1.95 -15.23 4.45
N GLY A 50 -1.14 -14.59 5.31
CA GLY A 50 -0.64 -15.22 6.54
C GLY A 50 -1.00 -14.55 7.86
N MET A 51 -1.50 -13.32 7.85
CA MET A 51 -1.76 -12.57 9.10
C MET A 51 -3.22 -12.70 9.57
N GLY A 52 -3.73 -13.92 9.61
CA GLY A 52 -5.09 -14.19 10.09
C GLY A 52 -5.53 -15.62 9.79
N ALA A 53 -6.68 -16.01 10.36
CA ALA A 53 -7.32 -17.27 10.00
C ALA A 53 -7.92 -17.17 8.59
N LYS A 54 -8.05 -18.31 7.88
CA LYS A 54 -8.65 -18.34 6.54
C LYS A 54 -10.03 -17.65 6.47
N SER A 55 -10.81 -17.77 7.53
CA SER A 55 -12.16 -17.21 7.64
C SER A 55 -12.22 -15.80 8.21
N LYS A 56 -11.09 -15.22 8.65
CA LYS A 56 -11.06 -13.89 9.28
C LYS A 56 -9.67 -13.28 9.15
N ASN A 57 -9.44 -12.64 8.02
CA ASN A 57 -8.21 -11.89 7.78
C ASN A 57 -8.56 -10.47 7.30
N PHE A 58 -8.27 -9.49 8.15
CA PHE A 58 -8.54 -8.09 7.87
C PHE A 58 -7.91 -7.62 6.55
N HIS A 59 -6.70 -8.05 6.24
CA HIS A 59 -6.00 -7.61 5.03
C HIS A 59 -6.58 -8.22 3.76
N THR A 60 -7.04 -9.49 3.82
CA THR A 60 -7.77 -10.12 2.72
C THR A 60 -9.08 -9.38 2.47
N ASP A 61 -9.85 -9.11 3.53
CA ASP A 61 -11.13 -8.39 3.45
C ASP A 61 -10.94 -6.95 2.94
N LEU A 62 -9.86 -6.29 3.35
CA LEU A 62 -9.54 -4.94 2.89
C LEU A 62 -9.21 -4.92 1.40
N MET A 63 -8.37 -5.84 0.93
CA MET A 63 -8.02 -5.95 -0.49
C MET A 63 -9.26 -6.27 -1.35
N ALA A 64 -10.14 -7.14 -0.85
CA ALA A 64 -11.41 -7.46 -1.51
C ALA A 64 -12.30 -6.21 -1.64
N ARG A 65 -12.47 -5.42 -0.57
CA ARG A 65 -13.21 -4.14 -0.61
C ARG A 65 -12.60 -3.11 -1.56
N MET A 66 -11.31 -3.19 -1.81
CA MET A 66 -10.62 -2.37 -2.79
C MET A 66 -10.83 -2.86 -4.23
N GLY A 67 -11.67 -3.87 -4.46
CA GLY A 67 -12.02 -4.39 -5.80
C GLY A 67 -11.10 -5.48 -6.32
N PHE A 68 -10.29 -6.12 -5.46
CA PHE A 68 -9.36 -7.20 -5.80
C PHE A 68 -9.73 -8.50 -5.04
N GLU A 69 -11.04 -8.82 -4.99
CA GLU A 69 -11.54 -9.95 -4.19
C GLU A 69 -10.98 -11.31 -4.67
N ALA A 70 -10.98 -11.54 -5.98
CA ALA A 70 -10.49 -12.80 -6.54
C ALA A 70 -9.00 -13.00 -6.24
N GLU A 71 -8.19 -11.96 -6.44
CA GLU A 71 -6.76 -11.98 -6.18
C GLU A 71 -6.46 -12.10 -4.67
N ALA A 72 -7.24 -11.45 -3.82
CA ALA A 72 -7.09 -11.55 -2.37
C ALA A 72 -7.25 -13.00 -1.88
N HIS A 73 -8.29 -13.69 -2.35
CA HIS A 73 -8.52 -15.09 -2.03
C HIS A 73 -7.45 -16.01 -2.63
N GLN A 74 -7.05 -15.77 -3.87
CA GLN A 74 -5.95 -16.52 -4.51
C GLN A 74 -4.65 -16.40 -3.73
N ILE A 75 -4.27 -15.20 -3.32
CA ILE A 75 -3.06 -14.96 -2.52
C ILE A 75 -3.15 -15.72 -1.20
N GLN A 76 -4.29 -15.65 -0.52
CA GLN A 76 -4.49 -16.34 0.76
C GLN A 76 -4.39 -17.86 0.61
N ASP A 77 -5.05 -18.45 -0.37
CA ASP A 77 -5.01 -19.89 -0.61
C ASP A 77 -3.58 -20.36 -0.93
N LEU A 78 -2.89 -19.72 -1.86
CA LEU A 78 -1.51 -20.03 -2.21
C LEU A 78 -0.57 -19.91 -1.01
N PHE A 79 -0.74 -18.88 -0.19
CA PHE A 79 0.11 -18.69 0.99
C PHE A 79 -0.11 -19.77 2.03
N LEU A 80 -1.36 -20.14 2.31
CA LEU A 80 -1.73 -21.21 3.28
C LEU A 80 -1.31 -22.60 2.80
N GLU A 81 -1.24 -22.82 1.48
CA GLU A 81 -0.68 -24.03 0.86
C GLU A 81 0.86 -24.08 0.93
N GLY A 82 1.53 -23.03 1.43
CA GLY A 82 2.97 -22.94 1.49
C GLY A 82 3.64 -22.50 0.18
N ARG A 83 2.86 -22.15 -0.85
CA ARG A 83 3.29 -21.71 -2.18
C ARG A 83 3.59 -20.21 -2.19
N ARG A 84 4.50 -19.78 -1.30
CA ARG A 84 4.75 -18.37 -1.01
C ARG A 84 5.19 -17.55 -2.22
N ASN A 85 6.06 -18.09 -3.08
CA ASN A 85 6.51 -17.38 -4.27
C ASN A 85 5.37 -17.14 -5.27
N GLU A 86 4.44 -18.07 -5.38
CA GLU A 86 3.26 -17.92 -6.22
C GLU A 86 2.26 -16.94 -5.60
N ALA A 87 2.11 -16.93 -4.28
CA ALA A 87 1.32 -15.94 -3.57
C ALA A 87 1.86 -14.51 -3.81
N ILE A 88 3.19 -14.31 -3.77
CA ILE A 88 3.83 -13.04 -4.08
C ILE A 88 3.58 -12.64 -5.53
N ALA A 89 3.71 -13.58 -6.48
CA ALA A 89 3.46 -13.33 -7.89
C ALA A 89 1.99 -13.00 -8.19
N ALA A 90 1.05 -13.52 -7.39
CA ALA A 90 -0.37 -13.26 -7.50
C ALA A 90 -0.78 -11.85 -7.02
N VAL A 91 0.09 -11.12 -6.29
CA VAL A 91 -0.21 -9.74 -5.90
C VAL A 91 -0.17 -8.84 -7.14
N PRO A 92 -1.29 -8.19 -7.54
CA PRO A 92 -1.31 -7.31 -8.70
C PRO A 92 -0.37 -6.12 -8.52
N SER A 93 0.43 -5.80 -9.55
CA SER A 93 1.29 -4.60 -9.55
C SER A 93 0.47 -3.35 -9.33
N GLN A 94 -0.72 -3.25 -9.92
CA GLN A 94 -1.64 -2.13 -9.71
C GLN A 94 -1.97 -1.94 -8.23
N PHE A 95 -2.35 -3.00 -7.51
CA PHE A 95 -2.70 -2.91 -6.09
C PHE A 95 -1.49 -2.47 -5.25
N ALA A 96 -0.32 -3.09 -5.47
CA ALA A 96 0.90 -2.74 -4.77
C ALA A 96 1.32 -1.28 -5.03
N ASP A 97 1.16 -0.81 -6.26
CA ASP A 97 1.48 0.54 -6.68
C ASP A 97 0.51 1.58 -6.08
N GLU A 98 -0.79 1.30 -6.04
CA GLU A 98 -1.80 2.21 -5.47
C GLU A 98 -1.56 2.55 -3.98
N ILE A 99 -0.94 1.66 -3.23
CA ILE A 99 -0.71 1.82 -1.77
C ILE A 99 0.73 2.19 -1.42
N SER A 100 1.55 2.51 -2.41
CA SER A 100 2.96 2.85 -2.25
C SER A 100 3.39 3.98 -3.18
N LEU A 101 4.60 4.48 -2.97
CA LEU A 101 5.22 5.49 -3.81
C LEU A 101 6.51 4.93 -4.40
N VAL A 102 6.41 4.28 -5.55
CA VAL A 102 7.53 3.60 -6.23
C VAL A 102 7.74 4.19 -7.62
N GLY A 103 9.00 4.44 -7.96
CA GLY A 103 9.40 4.93 -9.27
C GLY A 103 10.47 6.02 -9.23
N PRO A 104 10.76 6.65 -10.38
CA PRO A 104 11.62 7.81 -10.43
C PRO A 104 11.11 8.94 -9.52
N ILE A 105 12.01 9.81 -9.08
CA ILE A 105 11.68 10.87 -8.09
C ILE A 105 10.53 11.77 -8.57
N GLU A 106 10.49 12.07 -9.87
CA GLU A 106 9.42 12.89 -10.47
C GLU A 106 8.06 12.19 -10.35
N ARG A 107 8.02 10.87 -10.59
CA ARG A 107 6.79 10.08 -10.40
C ARG A 107 6.34 10.05 -8.95
N VAL A 108 7.28 9.92 -8.02
CA VAL A 108 6.97 9.97 -6.58
C VAL A 108 6.37 11.33 -6.22
N ARG A 109 6.95 12.43 -6.73
CA ARG A 109 6.44 13.80 -6.54
C ARG A 109 5.01 13.95 -7.05
N ASP A 110 4.76 13.57 -8.31
CA ASP A 110 3.44 13.70 -8.94
C ASP A 110 2.36 12.89 -8.20
N ARG A 111 2.74 11.72 -7.68
CA ARG A 111 1.82 10.86 -6.95
C ARG A 111 1.55 11.31 -5.52
N LEU A 112 2.45 12.09 -4.91
CA LEU A 112 2.22 12.69 -3.59
C LEU A 112 1.00 13.62 -3.58
N ASP A 113 0.65 14.23 -4.70
CA ASP A 113 -0.51 15.11 -4.80
C ASP A 113 -1.82 14.35 -4.53
N ALA A 114 -1.95 13.12 -5.03
CA ALA A 114 -3.11 12.28 -4.71
C ALA A 114 -3.23 11.98 -3.20
N TRP A 115 -2.11 11.85 -2.49
CA TRP A 115 -2.12 11.68 -1.04
C TRP A 115 -2.48 12.97 -0.31
N ARG A 116 -2.02 14.13 -0.79
CA ARG A 116 -2.37 15.46 -0.26
C ARG A 116 -3.85 15.76 -0.41
N ASP A 117 -4.45 15.36 -1.54
CA ASP A 117 -5.87 15.59 -1.86
C ASP A 117 -6.80 14.57 -1.18
N SER A 118 -6.25 13.58 -0.47
CA SER A 118 -7.01 12.56 0.23
C SER A 118 -7.39 12.98 1.66
N PRO A 119 -8.29 12.27 2.36
CA PRO A 119 -8.59 12.51 3.77
C PRO A 119 -7.41 12.22 4.73
N ILE A 120 -6.29 11.71 4.23
CA ILE A 120 -5.12 11.38 5.02
C ILE A 120 -4.43 12.66 5.46
N THR A 121 -4.22 12.82 6.77
CA THR A 121 -3.61 14.02 7.35
C THR A 121 -2.11 13.87 7.62
N SER A 122 -1.63 12.64 7.73
CA SER A 122 -0.24 12.31 8.03
C SER A 122 0.21 11.05 7.31
N LEU A 123 1.41 11.08 6.74
CA LEU A 123 2.05 9.90 6.15
C LEU A 123 3.19 9.41 7.07
N MET A 124 3.12 8.14 7.46
CA MET A 124 4.23 7.45 8.09
C MET A 124 5.07 6.77 7.01
N VAL A 125 6.17 7.40 6.64
CA VAL A 125 7.02 6.99 5.53
C VAL A 125 8.02 5.92 5.94
N SER A 126 8.08 4.84 5.17
CA SER A 126 9.15 3.84 5.23
C SER A 126 9.95 3.88 3.93
N ALA A 127 11.26 4.07 4.03
CA ALA A 127 12.20 4.09 2.91
C ALA A 127 13.31 3.07 3.12
N GLY A 128 13.86 2.54 2.02
CA GLY A 128 14.87 1.48 2.06
C GLY A 128 16.27 1.94 2.51
N SER A 129 16.55 3.25 2.47
CA SER A 129 17.81 3.83 2.90
C SER A 129 17.65 5.26 3.42
N ARG A 130 18.70 5.74 4.11
CA ARG A 130 18.78 7.14 4.57
C ARG A 130 18.73 8.12 3.40
N GLU A 131 19.40 7.80 2.30
CA GLU A 131 19.40 8.65 1.10
C GLU A 131 18.01 8.79 0.51
N GLN A 132 17.27 7.68 0.39
CA GLN A 132 15.88 7.73 -0.07
C GLN A 132 14.98 8.54 0.86
N LEU A 133 15.16 8.39 2.17
CA LEU A 133 14.41 9.19 3.15
C LEU A 133 14.73 10.67 3.02
N GLN A 134 15.98 11.03 2.78
CA GLN A 134 16.38 12.42 2.55
C GLN A 134 15.79 13.00 1.27
N GLN A 135 15.83 12.24 0.15
CA GLN A 135 15.20 12.66 -1.11
C GLN A 135 13.70 12.93 -0.94
N VAL A 136 13.01 12.06 -0.16
CA VAL A 136 11.59 12.25 0.12
C VAL A 136 11.35 13.47 1.01
N ALA A 137 12.18 13.69 2.02
CA ALA A 137 12.07 14.87 2.88
C ALA A 137 12.20 16.17 2.07
N GLU A 138 13.13 16.23 1.12
CA GLU A 138 13.29 17.37 0.21
C GLU A 138 12.05 17.59 -0.67
N LEU A 139 11.34 16.52 -1.07
CA LEU A 139 10.10 16.63 -1.84
C LEU A 139 8.90 17.15 -1.04
N VAL A 140 8.89 16.94 0.25
CA VAL A 140 7.72 17.21 1.10
C VAL A 140 7.87 18.50 1.88
N LEU A 141 9.11 18.90 2.21
CA LEU A 141 9.42 20.04 3.08
C LEU A 141 9.77 21.32 2.29
N ASP A 142 10.05 21.21 0.98
CA ASP A 142 10.24 22.34 0.07
C ASP A 142 8.92 22.76 -0.58
#